data_4ab5727fcf23f354f350b7ff2e63770a
#
_entry.id   4ab5727fcf23f354f350b7ff2e63770a
#
_cell.length_a   1.000
_cell.length_b   1.000
_cell.length_c   1.000
_cell.angle_alpha   90.00
_cell.angle_beta   90.00
_cell.angle_gamma   90.00
#
_symmetry.space_group_name_H-M   'P 1'
#
loop_
_entity.id
_entity.type
_entity.pdbx_description
1 polymer ?
#
loop_
_entity_poly.entity_id
_entity_poly.type
_entity_poly.pdbx_seq_one_letter_code
_entity_poly.pdbx_strand_id
1 'polypeptide(L)'
;GCGGNRDKGKRPIMGEIAEQNANQLVIADDNPRNEQGEEIVQHILSGIRNPSAVKVIRDRAEAIDYAIQNAKPGDLVLVAGKGHETYQDVGGNKNIFSDANQLRLALQNRSISN
;
A
#
# COMPACT_ATOMS: atom_id res chain seq x y z
N GLY A 1 -2.71 -2.55 0.03
CA GLY A 1 -2.60 -3.76 -0.82
C GLY A 1 -3.30 -4.96 -0.24
N CYS A 2 -3.45 -5.98 -1.04
CA CYS A 2 -4.06 -7.25 -0.64
C CYS A 2 -3.10 -8.40 -0.91
N GLY A 3 -3.25 -9.48 -0.13
CA GLY A 3 -2.43 -10.67 -0.29
C GLY A 3 -2.82 -11.50 -1.50
N GLY A 4 -1.81 -12.13 -2.12
CA GLY A 4 -2.00 -13.19 -3.10
C GLY A 4 -2.37 -14.49 -2.40
N ASN A 5 -2.94 -15.44 -3.16
CA ASN A 5 -3.40 -16.73 -2.65
C ASN A 5 -4.41 -16.58 -1.49
N ARG A 6 -5.24 -15.53 -1.56
CA ARG A 6 -6.26 -15.20 -0.57
C ARG A 6 -7.59 -14.94 -1.29
N ASP A 7 -8.63 -14.67 -0.51
CA ASP A 7 -9.97 -14.41 -1.02
C ASP A 7 -9.98 -13.20 -1.95
N LYS A 8 -10.13 -13.45 -3.25
CA LYS A 8 -10.17 -12.41 -4.28
C LYS A 8 -11.42 -11.53 -4.20
N GLY A 9 -12.51 -12.07 -3.66
CA GLY A 9 -13.77 -11.33 -3.53
C GLY A 9 -13.69 -10.14 -2.59
N LYS A 10 -12.77 -10.16 -1.64
CA LYS A 10 -12.55 -9.04 -0.71
C LYS A 10 -11.83 -7.86 -1.34
N ARG A 11 -11.09 -8.07 -2.42
CA ARG A 11 -10.24 -7.02 -3.01
C ARG A 11 -11.03 -5.79 -3.47
N PRO A 12 -12.12 -5.95 -4.25
CA PRO A 12 -12.94 -4.78 -4.62
C PRO A 12 -13.58 -4.11 -3.42
N ILE A 13 -14.01 -4.89 -2.43
CA ILE A 13 -14.65 -4.37 -1.21
C ILE A 13 -13.67 -3.51 -0.43
N MET A 14 -12.42 -3.96 -0.30
CA MET A 14 -11.37 -3.19 0.38
C MET A 14 -11.04 -1.91 -0.37
N GLY A 15 -11.02 -1.94 -1.68
CA GLY A 15 -10.82 -0.75 -2.51
C GLY A 15 -11.93 0.27 -2.29
N GLU A 16 -13.19 -0.17 -2.30
CA GLU A 16 -14.35 0.67 -2.06
C GLU A 16 -14.29 1.34 -0.68
N ILE A 17 -14.01 0.55 0.37
CA ILE A 17 -13.92 1.07 1.73
C ILE A 17 -12.78 2.08 1.86
N ALA A 18 -11.62 1.78 1.30
CA ALA A 18 -10.48 2.69 1.35
C ALA A 18 -10.79 4.02 0.65
N GLU A 19 -11.42 3.97 -0.52
CA GLU A 19 -11.80 5.19 -1.24
C GLU A 19 -12.77 6.05 -0.44
N GLN A 20 -13.75 5.43 0.22
CA GLN A 20 -14.76 6.13 0.99
C GLN A 20 -14.20 6.80 2.25
N ASN A 21 -13.12 6.25 2.82
CA ASN A 21 -12.62 6.67 4.13
C ASN A 21 -11.32 7.45 4.08
N ALA A 22 -10.67 7.57 2.93
CA ALA A 22 -9.43 8.31 2.78
C ALA A 22 -9.62 9.50 1.84
N ASN A 23 -8.97 10.63 2.16
CA ASN A 23 -8.94 11.78 1.27
C ASN A 23 -8.02 11.52 0.08
N GLN A 24 -6.91 10.83 0.31
CA GLN A 24 -5.99 10.39 -0.72
C GLN A 24 -5.68 8.91 -0.49
N LEU A 25 -5.62 8.16 -1.57
CA LEU A 25 -5.40 6.71 -1.52
C LEU A 25 -4.22 6.34 -2.40
N VAL A 26 -3.29 5.59 -1.81
CA VAL A 26 -2.16 4.98 -2.51
C VAL A 26 -2.29 3.47 -2.40
N ILE A 27 -2.25 2.78 -3.52
CA ILE A 27 -2.30 1.32 -3.56
C ILE A 27 -0.90 0.78 -3.87
N ALA A 28 -0.44 -0.16 -3.06
CA ALA A 28 0.85 -0.81 -3.19
C ALA A 28 0.70 -2.33 -3.07
N ASP A 29 1.77 -3.04 -3.34
CA ASP A 29 1.79 -4.50 -3.12
C ASP A 29 1.89 -4.79 -1.62
N ASP A 30 1.16 -5.82 -1.19
CA ASP A 30 1.36 -6.46 0.11
C ASP A 30 2.23 -7.71 -0.10
N ASN A 31 1.66 -8.91 0.00
CA ASN A 31 2.33 -10.16 -0.30
C ASN A 31 1.70 -10.78 -1.55
N PRO A 32 2.21 -10.50 -2.78
CA PRO A 32 1.61 -11.08 -3.99
C PRO A 32 1.68 -12.61 -4.02
N ARG A 33 2.65 -13.19 -3.34
CA ARG A 33 2.90 -14.64 -3.31
C ARG A 33 3.04 -15.17 -4.74
N ASN A 34 2.21 -16.14 -5.14
CA ASN A 34 2.30 -16.74 -6.47
C ASN A 34 1.42 -16.03 -7.51
N GLU A 35 0.77 -14.93 -7.15
CA GLU A 35 -0.04 -14.15 -8.09
C GLU A 35 0.75 -12.98 -8.66
N GLN A 36 0.29 -12.45 -9.78
CA GLN A 36 0.83 -11.23 -10.35
C GLN A 36 0.31 -10.04 -9.53
N GLY A 37 1.24 -9.24 -8.99
CA GLY A 37 0.84 -8.07 -8.19
C GLY A 37 -0.04 -7.09 -8.95
N GLU A 38 0.19 -6.93 -10.25
CA GLU A 38 -0.64 -6.08 -11.11
C GLU A 38 -2.11 -6.55 -11.14
N GLU A 39 -2.36 -7.85 -11.19
CA GLU A 39 -3.72 -8.38 -11.16
C GLU A 39 -4.41 -8.09 -9.84
N ILE A 40 -3.68 -8.20 -8.73
CA ILE A 40 -4.21 -7.87 -7.41
C ILE A 40 -4.62 -6.39 -7.38
N VAL A 41 -3.78 -5.51 -7.89
CA VAL A 41 -4.07 -4.08 -7.97
C VAL A 41 -5.34 -3.83 -8.80
N GLN A 42 -5.47 -4.49 -9.95
CA GLN A 42 -6.66 -4.34 -10.79
C GLN A 42 -7.93 -4.81 -10.08
N HIS A 43 -7.85 -5.89 -9.30
CA HIS A 43 -9.00 -6.35 -8.50
C HIS A 43 -9.41 -5.31 -7.45
N ILE A 44 -8.45 -4.67 -6.80
CA ILE A 44 -8.73 -3.60 -5.83
C ILE A 44 -9.39 -2.41 -6.54
N LEU A 45 -8.81 -1.98 -7.67
CA LEU A 45 -9.31 -0.84 -8.44
C LEU A 45 -10.73 -1.07 -8.97
N SER A 46 -11.11 -2.33 -9.20
CA SER A 46 -12.46 -2.64 -9.70
C SER A 46 -13.57 -2.24 -8.73
N GLY A 47 -13.27 -2.07 -7.46
CA GLY A 47 -14.22 -1.60 -6.44
C GLY A 47 -14.20 -0.08 -6.23
N ILE A 48 -13.32 0.63 -6.92
CA ILE A 48 -13.13 2.06 -6.74
C ILE A 48 -13.89 2.81 -7.83
N ARG A 49 -14.66 3.83 -7.43
CA ARG A 49 -15.48 4.63 -8.34
C ARG A 49 -14.63 5.50 -9.27
N ASN A 50 -13.57 6.10 -8.73
CA ASN A 50 -12.71 7.01 -9.48
C ASN A 50 -11.26 6.53 -9.42
N PRO A 51 -10.93 5.45 -10.16
CA PRO A 51 -9.57 4.90 -10.12
C PRO A 51 -8.52 5.86 -10.64
N SER A 52 -8.88 6.83 -11.48
CA SER A 52 -7.91 7.80 -11.98
C SER A 52 -7.42 8.77 -10.90
N ALA A 53 -8.15 8.91 -9.79
CA ALA A 53 -7.74 9.74 -8.66
C ALA A 53 -6.86 8.97 -7.66
N VAL A 54 -6.69 7.67 -7.84
CA VAL A 54 -5.89 6.81 -6.96
C VAL A 54 -4.48 6.71 -7.50
N LYS A 55 -3.50 6.88 -6.61
CA LYS A 55 -2.10 6.66 -6.96
C LYS A 55 -1.76 5.18 -6.78
N VAL A 56 -1.22 4.57 -7.81
CA VAL A 56 -0.74 3.19 -7.75
C VAL A 56 0.77 3.20 -7.81
N ILE A 57 1.42 2.76 -6.73
CA ILE A 57 2.87 2.59 -6.65
C ILE A 57 3.09 1.19 -6.09
N ARG A 58 3.41 0.23 -6.96
CA ARG A 58 3.48 -1.17 -6.57
C ARG A 58 4.58 -1.46 -5.57
N ASP A 59 5.74 -0.79 -5.72
CA ASP A 59 6.82 -0.91 -4.73
C ASP A 59 6.35 -0.31 -3.40
N ARG A 60 6.24 -1.14 -2.38
CA ARG A 60 5.67 -0.73 -1.11
C ARG A 60 6.53 0.32 -0.39
N ALA A 61 7.84 0.22 -0.48
CA ALA A 61 8.75 1.20 0.11
C ALA A 61 8.57 2.57 -0.56
N GLU A 62 8.50 2.59 -1.89
CA GLU A 62 8.27 3.83 -2.65
C GLU A 62 6.89 4.43 -2.33
N ALA A 63 5.87 3.56 -2.19
CA ALA A 63 4.51 4.01 -1.87
C ALA A 63 4.45 4.69 -0.51
N ILE A 64 5.09 4.11 0.50
CA ILE A 64 5.15 4.67 1.84
C ILE A 64 5.91 6.00 1.82
N ASP A 65 7.05 6.05 1.14
CA ASP A 65 7.83 7.27 1.03
C ASP A 65 7.03 8.37 0.32
N TYR A 66 6.36 8.04 -0.78
CA TYR A 66 5.50 8.98 -1.50
C TYR A 66 4.42 9.57 -0.58
N ALA A 67 3.73 8.72 0.18
CA ALA A 67 2.65 9.17 1.07
C ALA A 67 3.18 10.14 2.14
N ILE A 68 4.33 9.83 2.74
CA ILE A 68 4.93 10.66 3.78
C ILE A 68 5.43 11.99 3.20
N GLN A 69 6.11 11.96 2.05
CA GLN A 69 6.66 13.18 1.45
C GLN A 69 5.58 14.14 0.95
N ASN A 70 4.42 13.61 0.56
CA ASN A 70 3.31 14.41 0.04
C ASN A 70 2.26 14.78 1.08
N ALA A 71 2.38 14.30 2.31
CA ALA A 71 1.49 14.67 3.41
C ALA A 71 1.76 16.12 3.84
N LYS A 72 0.70 16.80 4.23
CA LYS A 72 0.76 18.17 4.73
C LYS A 72 0.73 18.16 6.27
N PRO A 73 1.20 19.23 6.93
CA PRO A 73 1.05 19.34 8.38
C PRO A 73 -0.40 19.10 8.80
N GLY A 74 -0.58 18.23 9.80
CA GLY A 74 -1.90 17.85 10.28
C GLY A 74 -2.51 16.63 9.59
N ASP A 75 -1.93 16.13 8.50
CA ASP A 75 -2.39 14.93 7.85
C ASP A 75 -2.06 13.68 8.67
N LEU A 76 -2.95 12.70 8.59
CA LEU A 76 -2.72 11.37 9.14
C LEU A 76 -2.45 10.40 7.99
N VAL A 77 -1.33 9.70 8.05
CA VAL A 77 -0.99 8.65 7.08
C VAL A 77 -1.16 7.29 7.74
N LEU A 78 -2.07 6.49 7.18
CA LEU A 78 -2.31 5.12 7.64
C LEU A 78 -1.74 4.14 6.62
N VAL A 79 -0.84 3.27 7.07
CA VAL A 79 -0.34 2.14 6.28
C VAL A 79 -1.01 0.87 6.80
N ALA A 80 -1.77 0.22 5.95
CA ALA A 80 -2.60 -0.91 6.35
C ALA A 80 -2.26 -2.18 5.56
N GLY A 81 -2.55 -3.32 6.17
CA GLY A 81 -2.46 -4.62 5.54
C GLY A 81 -1.41 -5.54 6.14
N LYS A 82 -0.19 -5.05 6.37
CA LYS A 82 0.90 -5.87 6.90
C LYS A 82 0.97 -5.93 8.43
N GLY A 83 0.55 -4.85 9.12
CA GLY A 83 0.72 -4.80 10.56
C GLY A 83 2.20 -4.93 10.97
N HIS A 84 2.51 -5.94 11.78
CA HIS A 84 3.89 -6.18 12.25
C HIS A 84 4.66 -7.19 11.41
N GLU A 85 4.19 -7.61 10.28
CA GLU A 85 4.95 -8.53 9.43
C GLU A 85 6.30 -7.90 9.08
N THR A 86 7.33 -8.75 9.07
CA THR A 86 8.72 -8.32 8.83
C THR A 86 9.25 -8.79 7.50
N TYR A 87 8.37 -9.23 6.61
CA TYR A 87 8.73 -9.73 5.29
C TYR A 87 7.69 -9.36 4.25
N GLN A 88 8.08 -9.44 2.99
CA GLN A 88 7.18 -9.41 1.83
C GLN A 88 7.42 -10.66 1.01
N ASP A 89 6.35 -11.41 0.75
CA ASP A 89 6.40 -12.67 0.02
C ASP A 89 6.06 -12.44 -1.44
N VAL A 90 7.05 -12.62 -2.32
CA VAL A 90 6.92 -12.51 -3.76
C VAL A 90 7.37 -13.83 -4.39
N GLY A 91 6.43 -14.57 -4.98
CA GLY A 91 6.73 -15.84 -5.64
C GLY A 91 7.31 -16.90 -4.71
N GLY A 92 6.95 -16.89 -3.43
CA GLY A 92 7.49 -17.80 -2.42
C GLY A 92 8.80 -17.34 -1.78
N ASN A 93 9.37 -16.23 -2.26
CA ASN A 93 10.58 -15.65 -1.67
C ASN A 93 10.18 -14.58 -0.66
N LYS A 94 10.58 -14.77 0.59
CA LYS A 94 10.31 -13.82 1.65
C LYS A 94 11.47 -12.85 1.79
N ASN A 95 11.25 -11.61 1.37
CA ASN A 95 12.22 -10.53 1.49
C ASN A 95 11.97 -9.76 2.78
N ILE A 96 13.03 -9.36 3.47
CA ILE A 96 12.89 -8.56 4.69
C ILE A 96 12.21 -7.24 4.34
N PHE A 97 11.10 -6.94 5.02
CA PHE A 97 10.38 -5.70 4.86
C PHE A 97 9.52 -5.44 6.09
N SER A 98 9.58 -4.23 6.61
CA SER A 98 8.74 -3.80 7.75
C SER A 98 8.15 -2.44 7.44
N ASP A 99 6.82 -2.33 7.49
CA ASP A 99 6.13 -1.05 7.32
C ASP A 99 6.61 -0.01 8.34
N ALA A 100 6.77 -0.45 9.60
CA ALA A 100 7.21 0.46 10.66
C ALA A 100 8.61 1.01 10.40
N ASN A 101 9.54 0.18 9.95
CA ASN A 101 10.89 0.62 9.62
C ASN A 101 10.88 1.57 8.43
N GLN A 102 10.10 1.26 7.40
CA GLN A 102 10.00 2.11 6.21
C GLN A 102 9.40 3.47 6.55
N LEU A 103 8.39 3.49 7.43
CA LEU A 103 7.81 4.74 7.91
C LEU A 103 8.82 5.60 8.65
N ARG A 104 9.65 4.98 9.52
CA ARG A 104 10.70 5.71 10.24
C ARG A 104 11.70 6.34 9.26
N LEU A 105 12.13 5.59 8.25
CA LEU A 105 13.06 6.08 7.24
C LEU A 105 12.45 7.23 6.44
N ALA A 106 11.20 7.11 6.03
CA ALA A 106 10.51 8.16 5.28
C ALA A 106 10.36 9.44 6.11
N LEU A 107 10.03 9.30 7.39
CA LEU A 107 9.92 10.45 8.30
C LEU A 107 11.26 11.13 8.54
N GLN A 108 12.34 10.36 8.69
CA GLN A 108 13.69 10.92 8.80
C GLN A 108 14.08 11.71 7.56
N ASN A 109 13.81 11.18 6.38
CA ASN A 109 14.10 11.84 5.11
C ASN A 109 13.30 13.14 4.97
N ARG A 110 12.04 13.14 5.41
CA ARG A 110 11.21 14.35 5.42
C ARG A 110 11.79 15.42 6.35
N SER A 111 12.25 15.03 7.52
CA SER A 111 12.87 15.97 8.48
C SER A 111 14.14 16.60 7.91
N ILE A 112 14.96 15.83 7.20
CA ILE A 112 16.17 16.31 6.55
C ILE A 112 15.83 17.26 5.39
N SER A 113 14.78 16.96 4.63
CA SER A 113 14.35 17.74 3.46
C SER A 113 13.72 19.09 3.83
N ASN A 114 13.24 19.21 5.05
CA ASN A 114 12.62 20.42 5.55
C ASN A 114 13.61 21.24 6.36
#